data_ee3c2d4db7408a7b8b2bc2faa6798898
#
_entry.id   ee3c2d4db7408a7b8b2bc2faa6798898
#
_cell.length_a   1.000
_cell.length_b   1.000
_cell.length_c   1.000
_cell.angle_alpha   90.00
_cell.angle_beta   90.00
_cell.angle_gamma   90.00
#
_symmetry.space_group_name_H-M   'P 1'
#
loop_
_entity.id
_entity.type
_entity.pdbx_description
1 polymer ?
#
loop_
_entity_poly.entity_id
_entity_poly.type
_entity_poly.pdbx_seq_one_letter_code
_entity_poly.pdbx_strand_id
1 'polypeptide(L)'
;MVVVIGPIIGLGVYLLLGLMSGSTEPTYSASESVNLAAGPTAMNTVSFAGGTFSPDVSAAVMTTLGEYAESAMVTPLRKGKPASAALANIFDAPALARLSGPDRTVVLDEGLPRAVGKIDVSSPPIPLTGLADASGNTILVSADVKLTAKARTEKGVIGVTRVGTFVLAPDTSGIWKITGWTLTTDRRGPGTSVAPTTTDTKESSGK
;
A
#
# COMPACT_ATOMS: atom_id res chain seq x y z
N MET A 1 -16.80 -41.57 -30.13
CA MET A 1 -17.88 -41.36 -29.15
C MET A 1 -17.20 -41.03 -27.83
N VAL A 2 -17.05 -39.77 -27.51
CA VAL A 2 -16.37 -39.29 -26.33
C VAL A 2 -17.40 -38.73 -25.39
N VAL A 3 -17.51 -39.30 -24.21
CA VAL A 3 -18.40 -38.85 -23.13
C VAL A 3 -17.60 -37.96 -22.22
N VAL A 4 -17.96 -36.69 -22.12
CA VAL A 4 -17.42 -35.73 -21.17
C VAL A 4 -18.30 -35.72 -19.93
N ILE A 5 -17.76 -36.12 -18.79
CA ILE A 5 -18.41 -36.03 -17.49
C ILE A 5 -17.88 -34.79 -16.79
N GLY A 6 -18.76 -33.80 -16.62
CA GLY A 6 -18.43 -32.61 -15.82
C GLY A 6 -18.62 -32.84 -14.31
N PRO A 7 -17.85 -32.23 -13.45
CA PRO A 7 -17.99 -32.37 -11.99
C PRO A 7 -19.12 -31.48 -11.47
N ILE A 8 -19.97 -32.09 -10.66
CA ILE A 8 -21.05 -31.47 -9.90
C ILE A 8 -20.42 -30.73 -8.70
N ILE A 9 -20.70 -29.44 -8.64
CA ILE A 9 -20.30 -28.60 -7.49
C ILE A 9 -21.29 -28.84 -6.35
N GLY A 10 -20.81 -29.41 -5.27
CA GLY A 10 -21.56 -29.61 -4.04
C GLY A 10 -21.80 -28.31 -3.29
N LEU A 11 -23.03 -27.87 -3.21
CA LEU A 11 -23.51 -26.75 -2.42
C LEU A 11 -23.68 -27.21 -0.98
N GLY A 12 -22.69 -26.93 -0.11
CA GLY A 12 -22.77 -27.19 1.33
C GLY A 12 -23.48 -26.03 2.05
N VAL A 13 -24.75 -26.22 2.35
CA VAL A 13 -25.51 -25.32 3.23
C VAL A 13 -25.17 -25.69 4.68
N TYR A 14 -24.41 -24.84 5.38
CA TYR A 14 -24.29 -24.89 6.85
C TYR A 14 -25.27 -23.91 7.47
N LEU A 15 -26.36 -24.46 7.95
CA LEU A 15 -27.35 -23.78 8.77
C LEU A 15 -27.00 -24.07 10.23
N LEU A 16 -26.36 -23.13 10.91
CA LEU A 16 -26.14 -23.18 12.35
C LEU A 16 -26.86 -22.03 13.02
N LEU A 17 -27.97 -22.38 13.63
CA LEU A 17 -28.69 -21.57 14.60
C LEU A 17 -27.82 -21.42 15.86
N GLY A 18 -27.44 -20.20 16.18
CA GLY A 18 -26.85 -19.80 17.45
C GLY A 18 -27.45 -18.48 17.87
N LEU A 19 -28.55 -18.55 18.64
CA LEU A 19 -29.05 -17.43 19.43
C LEU A 19 -27.99 -17.07 20.48
N MET A 20 -27.68 -15.76 20.55
CA MET A 20 -27.65 -14.94 21.78
C MET A 20 -26.61 -13.83 21.71
N SER A 21 -27.10 -12.67 22.10
CA SER A 21 -26.39 -11.47 22.56
C SER A 21 -25.92 -10.48 21.52
N GLY A 22 -26.73 -9.44 21.40
CA GLY A 22 -26.50 -8.24 20.63
C GLY A 22 -25.22 -7.48 21.03
N SER A 23 -24.31 -7.53 20.11
CA SER A 23 -23.41 -6.45 19.78
C SER A 23 -23.51 -6.34 18.28
N THR A 24 -24.28 -5.37 17.82
CA THR A 24 -24.28 -5.01 16.39
C THR A 24 -22.94 -4.37 16.07
N GLU A 25 -21.89 -5.18 15.94
CA GLU A 25 -20.73 -4.73 15.22
C GLU A 25 -21.19 -4.53 13.78
N PRO A 26 -20.98 -3.35 13.20
CA PRO A 26 -21.30 -3.13 11.81
C PRO A 26 -20.49 -4.15 10.99
N THR A 27 -21.19 -5.07 10.35
CA THR A 27 -20.61 -6.02 9.39
C THR A 27 -20.05 -5.18 8.23
N TYR A 28 -18.78 -4.89 8.26
CA TYR A 28 -18.10 -4.24 7.15
C TYR A 28 -18.00 -5.24 6.00
N SER A 29 -18.89 -5.06 5.06
CA SER A 29 -18.93 -5.81 3.83
C SER A 29 -17.69 -5.49 3.00
N ALA A 30 -17.05 -6.56 2.54
CA ALA A 30 -16.16 -6.68 1.40
C ALA A 30 -15.01 -5.67 1.23
N SER A 31 -13.83 -6.21 1.08
CA SER A 31 -12.60 -5.58 0.59
C SER A 31 -12.88 -4.55 -0.49
N GLU A 32 -12.76 -3.28 -0.14
CA GLU A 32 -12.61 -2.23 -1.12
C GLU A 32 -11.26 -2.46 -1.79
N SER A 33 -11.27 -2.83 -3.05
CA SER A 33 -10.04 -2.96 -3.83
C SER A 33 -9.54 -1.56 -4.14
N VAL A 34 -8.30 -1.26 -3.72
CA VAL A 34 -7.58 -0.08 -4.20
C VAL A 34 -7.22 -0.34 -5.65
N ASN A 35 -7.88 0.36 -6.57
CA ASN A 35 -7.59 0.25 -8.00
C ASN A 35 -6.73 1.44 -8.43
N LEU A 36 -5.43 1.18 -8.66
CA LEU A 36 -4.48 2.13 -9.18
C LEU A 36 -4.21 1.84 -10.65
N ALA A 37 -4.15 2.89 -11.48
CA ALA A 37 -3.81 2.78 -12.89
C ALA A 37 -2.40 3.32 -13.14
N ALA A 38 -1.63 2.64 -13.99
CA ALA A 38 -0.38 3.18 -14.52
C ALA A 38 -0.68 4.35 -15.45
N GLY A 39 0.17 5.36 -15.37
CA GLY A 39 0.19 6.50 -16.28
C GLY A 39 1.18 6.30 -17.43
N PRO A 40 1.67 7.39 -18.02
CA PRO A 40 2.74 7.35 -19.00
C PRO A 40 3.96 6.61 -18.47
N THR A 41 4.56 5.79 -19.32
CA THR A 41 5.78 5.05 -19.00
C THR A 41 6.95 5.59 -19.82
N ALA A 42 8.11 5.70 -19.20
CA ALA A 42 9.36 6.07 -19.84
C ALA A 42 10.45 5.09 -19.42
N MET A 43 11.40 4.83 -20.30
CA MET A 43 12.55 3.99 -20.04
C MET A 43 13.83 4.80 -20.19
N ASN A 44 14.61 4.89 -19.14
CA ASN A 44 15.98 5.39 -19.20
C ASN A 44 16.92 4.19 -19.26
N THR A 45 17.85 4.23 -20.20
CA THR A 45 18.87 3.18 -20.33
C THR A 45 20.23 3.73 -19.94
N VAL A 46 21.01 2.92 -19.28
CA VAL A 46 22.42 3.26 -18.96
C VAL A 46 23.28 3.20 -20.25
N SER A 47 22.78 2.55 -21.29
CA SER A 47 23.41 2.42 -22.61
C SER A 47 22.38 2.63 -23.72
N PHE A 48 22.75 3.32 -24.75
CA PHE A 48 22.11 3.88 -25.93
C PHE A 48 21.01 3.08 -26.68
N ALA A 49 20.51 2.00 -26.17
CA ALA A 49 19.37 1.29 -26.75
C ALA A 49 18.09 1.70 -26.02
N GLY A 50 17.22 2.43 -26.70
CA GLY A 50 15.88 2.74 -26.21
C GLY A 50 15.14 1.43 -25.90
N GLY A 51 14.96 1.10 -24.61
CA GLY A 51 14.20 -0.05 -24.18
C GLY A 51 12.70 0.27 -24.15
N THR A 52 11.89 -0.75 -24.40
CA THR A 52 10.44 -0.65 -24.20
C THR A 52 10.12 -1.05 -22.78
N PHE A 53 9.32 -0.25 -22.10
CA PHE A 53 8.84 -0.57 -20.74
C PHE A 53 7.92 -1.81 -20.80
N SER A 54 8.32 -2.89 -20.13
CA SER A 54 7.55 -4.14 -20.17
C SER A 54 6.18 -3.97 -19.50
N PRO A 55 5.08 -4.38 -20.15
CA PRO A 55 3.76 -4.41 -19.51
C PRO A 55 3.73 -5.26 -18.23
N ASP A 56 4.47 -6.36 -18.18
CA ASP A 56 4.55 -7.24 -17.00
C ASP A 56 5.23 -6.55 -15.84
N VAL A 57 6.31 -5.79 -16.09
CA VAL A 57 6.96 -4.96 -15.07
C VAL A 57 6.00 -3.88 -14.57
N SER A 58 5.29 -3.21 -15.49
CA SER A 58 4.29 -2.22 -15.10
C SER A 58 3.22 -2.84 -14.20
N ALA A 59 2.67 -3.98 -14.57
CA ALA A 59 1.64 -4.67 -13.79
C ALA A 59 2.16 -5.09 -12.41
N ALA A 60 3.37 -5.63 -12.33
CA ALA A 60 3.98 -6.05 -11.06
C ALA A 60 4.23 -4.86 -10.11
N VAL A 61 4.76 -3.75 -10.65
CA VAL A 61 4.95 -2.51 -9.89
C VAL A 61 3.62 -1.96 -9.37
N MET A 62 2.58 -1.93 -10.23
CA MET A 62 1.26 -1.47 -9.83
C MET A 62 0.62 -2.36 -8.78
N THR A 63 0.84 -3.66 -8.82
CA THR A 63 0.41 -4.60 -7.76
C THR A 63 1.05 -4.22 -6.43
N THR A 64 2.37 -4.02 -6.38
CA THR A 64 3.08 -3.61 -5.16
C THR A 64 2.58 -2.27 -4.61
N LEU A 65 2.30 -1.29 -5.49
CA LEU A 65 1.74 0.00 -5.08
C LEU A 65 0.30 -0.12 -4.56
N GLY A 66 -0.50 -1.02 -5.14
CA GLY A 66 -1.84 -1.35 -4.66
C GLY A 66 -1.82 -1.98 -3.26
N GLU A 67 -0.94 -2.96 -3.03
CA GLU A 67 -0.72 -3.58 -1.73
C GLU A 67 -0.21 -2.57 -0.70
N TYR A 68 0.65 -1.64 -1.11
CA TYR A 68 1.10 -0.52 -0.29
C TYR A 68 -0.09 0.35 0.13
N ALA A 69 -0.91 0.80 -0.80
CA ALA A 69 -2.06 1.66 -0.49
C ALA A 69 -3.05 0.96 0.45
N GLU A 70 -3.32 -0.33 0.26
CA GLU A 70 -4.17 -1.12 1.16
C GLU A 70 -3.54 -1.25 2.57
N SER A 71 -2.26 -1.58 2.64
CA SER A 71 -1.60 -1.89 3.92
C SER A 71 -1.19 -0.64 4.71
N ALA A 72 -0.78 0.42 4.03
CA ALA A 72 -0.25 1.64 4.64
C ALA A 72 -1.26 2.77 4.78
N MET A 73 -2.38 2.75 4.04
CA MET A 73 -3.42 3.78 4.08
C MET A 73 -4.77 3.22 4.53
N VAL A 74 -5.30 2.19 3.86
CA VAL A 74 -6.64 1.67 4.14
C VAL A 74 -6.69 0.91 5.46
N THR A 75 -5.80 -0.05 5.66
CA THR A 75 -5.76 -0.88 6.87
C THR A 75 -5.58 -0.06 8.15
N PRO A 76 -4.68 0.96 8.22
CA PRO A 76 -4.59 1.83 9.38
C PRO A 76 -5.88 2.59 9.68
N LEU A 77 -6.55 3.12 8.66
CA LEU A 77 -7.82 3.82 8.82
C LEU A 77 -8.93 2.90 9.32
N ARG A 78 -8.90 1.61 8.99
CA ARG A 78 -9.87 0.62 9.50
C ARG A 78 -9.54 0.12 10.89
N LYS A 79 -8.27 -0.25 11.12
CA LYS A 79 -7.84 -1.00 12.31
C LYS A 79 -7.04 -0.17 13.32
N GLY A 80 -6.61 1.04 12.93
CA GLY A 80 -5.75 1.92 13.74
C GLY A 80 -4.27 1.51 13.78
N LYS A 81 -3.88 0.48 13.01
CA LYS A 81 -2.48 0.01 12.90
C LYS A 81 -2.26 -0.63 11.53
N PRO A 82 -1.05 -0.53 10.94
CA PRO A 82 -0.74 -1.13 9.66
C PRO A 82 -0.77 -2.66 9.73
N ALA A 83 -0.89 -3.30 8.58
CA ALA A 83 -0.72 -4.74 8.43
C ALA A 83 0.78 -5.06 8.37
N SER A 84 1.44 -5.17 9.52
CA SER A 84 2.91 -5.31 9.62
C SER A 84 3.48 -6.48 8.82
N ALA A 85 2.77 -7.62 8.76
CA ALA A 85 3.20 -8.75 7.95
C ALA A 85 3.20 -8.45 6.44
N ALA A 86 2.22 -7.69 5.96
CA ALA A 86 2.15 -7.26 4.56
C ALA A 86 3.29 -6.28 4.21
N LEU A 87 3.70 -5.41 5.14
CA LEU A 87 4.79 -4.47 4.90
C LEU A 87 6.10 -5.18 4.55
N ALA A 88 6.40 -6.33 5.13
CA ALA A 88 7.58 -7.13 4.80
C ALA A 88 7.55 -7.71 3.37
N ASN A 89 6.36 -7.84 2.77
CA ASN A 89 6.24 -8.26 1.38
C ASN A 89 6.36 -7.09 0.40
N ILE A 90 6.02 -5.87 0.85
CA ILE A 90 5.98 -4.65 0.03
C ILE A 90 7.33 -3.94 0.01
N PHE A 91 8.03 -3.88 1.13
CA PHE A 91 9.32 -3.21 1.27
C PHE A 91 10.46 -4.22 1.29
N ASP A 92 11.61 -3.85 0.75
CA ASP A 92 12.84 -4.59 0.99
C ASP A 92 13.31 -4.43 2.45
N ALA A 93 14.27 -5.21 2.88
CA ALA A 93 14.72 -5.21 4.26
C ALA A 93 15.32 -3.86 4.71
N PRO A 94 16.18 -3.17 3.92
CA PRO A 94 16.66 -1.83 4.24
C PRO A 94 15.55 -0.78 4.35
N ALA A 95 14.62 -0.77 3.38
CA ALA A 95 13.50 0.16 3.39
C ALA A 95 12.56 -0.11 4.57
N LEU A 96 12.27 -1.38 4.87
CA LEU A 96 11.47 -1.76 6.03
C LEU A 96 12.11 -1.30 7.35
N ALA A 97 13.43 -1.39 7.47
CA ALA A 97 14.17 -0.91 8.66
C ALA A 97 14.00 0.60 8.86
N ARG A 98 14.00 1.40 7.79
CA ARG A 98 13.74 2.86 7.85
C ARG A 98 12.36 3.21 8.42
N LEU A 99 11.37 2.33 8.26
CA LEU A 99 10.03 2.51 8.84
C LEU A 99 10.02 2.40 10.38
N SER A 100 11.12 2.05 11.02
CA SER A 100 11.27 2.12 12.48
C SER A 100 11.62 3.53 12.97
N GLY A 101 11.94 4.45 12.06
CA GLY A 101 12.38 5.83 12.33
C GLY A 101 11.34 6.89 11.96
N PRO A 102 11.79 8.15 11.75
CA PRO A 102 10.93 9.30 11.46
C PRO A 102 10.14 9.15 10.16
N ASP A 103 10.62 8.37 9.21
CA ASP A 103 9.94 8.11 7.94
C ASP A 103 8.58 7.40 8.12
N ARG A 104 8.38 6.73 9.26
CA ARG A 104 7.18 5.97 9.56
C ARG A 104 5.91 6.81 9.41
N THR A 105 5.89 8.00 9.94
CA THR A 105 4.72 8.89 9.88
C THR A 105 4.46 9.46 8.49
N VAL A 106 5.47 9.50 7.63
CA VAL A 106 5.33 9.94 6.24
C VAL A 106 4.75 8.82 5.37
N VAL A 107 5.13 7.58 5.65
CA VAL A 107 4.82 6.41 4.82
C VAL A 107 3.57 5.67 5.29
N LEU A 108 3.26 5.69 6.61
CA LEU A 108 2.15 4.94 7.20
C LEU A 108 1.15 5.89 7.87
N ASP A 109 -0.14 5.57 7.74
CA ASP A 109 -1.23 6.38 8.32
C ASP A 109 -1.69 5.82 9.66
N GLU A 110 -0.75 5.60 10.56
CA GLU A 110 -1.01 5.15 11.93
C GLU A 110 -1.50 6.28 12.83
N GLY A 111 -2.27 5.93 13.85
CA GLY A 111 -2.74 6.88 14.85
C GLY A 111 -3.85 7.82 14.38
N LEU A 112 -4.34 7.66 13.17
CA LEU A 112 -5.48 8.42 12.66
C LEU A 112 -6.79 7.88 13.23
N PRO A 113 -7.84 8.74 13.31
CA PRO A 113 -9.18 8.30 13.71
C PRO A 113 -9.69 7.18 12.80
N ARG A 114 -10.32 6.15 13.40
CA ARG A 114 -10.85 5.01 12.63
C ARG A 114 -12.02 5.44 11.76
N ALA A 115 -12.04 4.91 10.56
CA ALA A 115 -13.12 5.11 9.63
C ALA A 115 -14.39 4.37 10.09
N VAL A 116 -15.52 5.04 9.92
CA VAL A 116 -16.86 4.47 10.07
C VAL A 116 -17.50 4.41 8.67
N GLY A 117 -17.37 3.28 7.98
CA GLY A 117 -17.88 3.10 6.63
C GLY A 117 -16.78 3.03 5.57
N LYS A 118 -17.15 3.42 4.35
CA LYS A 118 -16.28 3.32 3.18
C LYS A 118 -15.06 4.25 3.28
N ILE A 119 -13.93 3.74 2.82
CA ILE A 119 -12.71 4.51 2.60
C ILE A 119 -12.54 4.66 1.09
N ASP A 120 -12.49 5.89 0.59
CA ASP A 120 -12.26 6.17 -0.81
C ASP A 120 -10.77 6.44 -1.04
N VAL A 121 -10.12 5.57 -1.80
CA VAL A 121 -8.73 5.78 -2.24
C VAL A 121 -8.72 6.10 -3.73
N SER A 122 -8.04 7.16 -4.09
CA SER A 122 -7.91 7.61 -5.47
C SER A 122 -6.49 8.05 -5.80
N SER A 123 -6.12 7.88 -7.06
CA SER A 123 -4.89 8.37 -7.65
C SER A 123 -5.16 8.78 -9.09
N PRO A 124 -4.56 9.85 -9.62
CA PRO A 124 -4.39 9.97 -11.06
C PRO A 124 -3.54 8.80 -11.57
N PRO A 125 -3.54 8.52 -12.89
CA PRO A 125 -2.63 7.56 -13.48
C PRO A 125 -1.19 7.81 -13.05
N ILE A 126 -0.48 6.78 -12.60
CA ILE A 126 0.85 6.88 -12.00
C ILE A 126 1.93 6.77 -13.10
N PRO A 127 2.69 7.85 -13.37
CA PRO A 127 3.82 7.78 -14.29
C PRO A 127 4.90 6.85 -13.75
N LEU A 128 5.44 6.00 -14.65
CA LEU A 128 6.51 5.07 -14.33
C LEU A 128 7.74 5.37 -15.20
N THR A 129 8.90 5.47 -14.57
CA THR A 129 10.19 5.61 -15.25
C THR A 129 11.08 4.43 -14.88
N GLY A 130 11.44 3.62 -15.87
CA GLY A 130 12.29 2.45 -15.70
C GLY A 130 13.76 2.77 -15.97
N LEU A 131 14.65 2.07 -15.29
CA LEU A 131 16.06 1.96 -15.60
C LEU A 131 16.34 0.52 -16.02
N ALA A 132 16.95 0.35 -17.19
CA ALA A 132 17.35 -0.96 -17.69
C ALA A 132 18.86 -1.17 -17.58
N ASP A 133 19.27 -2.42 -17.40
CA ASP A 133 20.66 -2.85 -17.52
C ASP A 133 21.13 -2.90 -19.00
N ALA A 134 22.38 -3.26 -19.22
CA ALA A 134 22.96 -3.38 -20.56
C ALA A 134 22.30 -4.48 -21.42
N SER A 135 21.59 -5.42 -20.81
CA SER A 135 20.85 -6.49 -21.47
C SER A 135 19.39 -6.10 -21.79
N GLY A 136 18.97 -4.90 -21.38
CA GLY A 136 17.62 -4.40 -21.58
C GLY A 136 16.61 -4.84 -20.50
N ASN A 137 17.06 -5.52 -19.44
CA ASN A 137 16.19 -5.89 -18.34
C ASN A 137 15.95 -4.69 -17.43
N THR A 138 14.68 -4.44 -17.06
CA THR A 138 14.36 -3.39 -16.10
C THR A 138 14.83 -3.79 -14.71
N ILE A 139 15.75 -3.01 -14.14
CA ILE A 139 16.35 -3.28 -12.82
C ILE A 139 15.83 -2.35 -11.73
N LEU A 140 15.20 -1.24 -12.11
CA LEU A 140 14.65 -0.27 -11.17
C LEU A 140 13.51 0.49 -11.83
N VAL A 141 12.49 0.82 -11.05
CA VAL A 141 11.37 1.69 -11.47
C VAL A 141 11.16 2.79 -10.47
N SER A 142 11.05 4.00 -10.98
CA SER A 142 10.57 5.18 -10.25
C SER A 142 9.09 5.38 -10.57
N ALA A 143 8.25 5.51 -9.53
CA ALA A 143 6.82 5.72 -9.65
C ALA A 143 6.42 7.03 -8.98
N ASP A 144 5.93 8.00 -9.76
CA ASP A 144 5.48 9.29 -9.23
C ASP A 144 4.02 9.20 -8.80
N VAL A 145 3.78 9.28 -7.49
CA VAL A 145 2.47 9.03 -6.90
C VAL A 145 1.81 10.29 -6.37
N LYS A 146 0.47 10.32 -6.48
CA LYS A 146 -0.40 11.23 -5.75
C LYS A 146 -1.59 10.43 -5.22
N LEU A 147 -1.38 9.76 -4.09
CA LEU A 147 -2.40 8.95 -3.45
C LEU A 147 -3.25 9.80 -2.51
N THR A 148 -4.56 9.68 -2.60
CA THR A 148 -5.49 10.37 -1.71
C THR A 148 -6.45 9.35 -1.11
N ALA A 149 -6.51 9.29 0.22
CA ALA A 149 -7.52 8.54 0.95
C ALA A 149 -8.48 9.50 1.64
N LYS A 150 -9.79 9.24 1.55
CA LYS A 150 -10.83 9.96 2.28
C LYS A 150 -11.64 8.97 3.10
N ALA A 151 -11.89 9.30 4.34
CA ALA A 151 -12.68 8.46 5.22
C ALA A 151 -13.60 9.29 6.11
N ARG A 152 -14.81 8.78 6.36
CA ARG A 152 -15.68 9.30 7.40
C ARG A 152 -15.31 8.66 8.73
N THR A 153 -15.16 9.45 9.77
CA THR A 153 -14.92 9.01 11.16
C THR A 153 -16.03 9.52 12.06
N GLU A 154 -16.07 9.09 13.31
CA GLU A 154 -17.01 9.62 14.30
C GLU A 154 -16.85 11.12 14.53
N LYS A 155 -15.64 11.65 14.34
CA LYS A 155 -15.31 13.07 14.54
C LYS A 155 -15.52 13.93 13.30
N GLY A 156 -15.81 13.33 12.14
CA GLY A 156 -15.97 14.03 10.86
C GLY A 156 -15.19 13.37 9.72
N VAL A 157 -15.07 14.06 8.61
CA VAL A 157 -14.35 13.56 7.44
C VAL A 157 -12.86 13.88 7.58
N ILE A 158 -12.02 12.88 7.35
CA ILE A 158 -10.57 13.05 7.26
C ILE A 158 -10.09 12.77 5.83
N GLY A 159 -9.00 13.41 5.45
CA GLY A 159 -8.30 13.19 4.19
C GLY A 159 -6.82 13.05 4.43
N VAL A 160 -6.20 12.11 3.71
CA VAL A 160 -4.76 11.93 3.66
C VAL A 160 -4.33 12.02 2.20
N THR A 161 -3.38 12.89 1.91
CA THR A 161 -2.79 13.00 0.56
C THR A 161 -1.29 12.76 0.67
N ARG A 162 -0.80 11.82 -0.12
CA ARG A 162 0.62 11.47 -0.19
C ARG A 162 1.13 11.73 -1.59
N VAL A 163 2.17 12.56 -1.69
CA VAL A 163 2.74 12.98 -2.98
C VAL A 163 4.24 12.76 -2.96
N GLY A 164 4.76 12.27 -4.06
CA GLY A 164 6.20 12.07 -4.27
C GLY A 164 6.51 10.86 -5.10
N THR A 165 7.65 10.24 -4.86
CA THR A 165 8.20 9.18 -5.68
C THR A 165 8.51 7.97 -4.82
N PHE A 166 8.10 6.79 -5.29
CA PHE A 166 8.62 5.50 -4.84
C PHE A 166 9.66 4.99 -5.82
N VAL A 167 10.69 4.35 -5.27
CA VAL A 167 11.67 3.59 -6.05
C VAL A 167 11.46 2.12 -5.76
N LEU A 168 11.32 1.31 -6.81
CA LEU A 168 11.08 -0.12 -6.72
C LEU A 168 12.15 -0.88 -7.49
N ALA A 169 12.53 -2.04 -6.98
CA ALA A 169 13.42 -2.99 -7.65
C ALA A 169 12.93 -4.42 -7.41
N PRO A 170 13.23 -5.37 -8.31
CA PRO A 170 12.93 -6.77 -8.06
C PRO A 170 13.89 -7.34 -7.00
N ASP A 171 13.36 -8.16 -6.11
CA ASP A 171 14.18 -8.97 -5.21
C ASP A 171 14.79 -10.17 -5.96
N THR A 172 15.55 -11.01 -5.26
CA THR A 172 16.21 -12.19 -5.85
C THR A 172 15.24 -13.22 -6.43
N SER A 173 13.95 -13.13 -6.10
CA SER A 173 12.88 -13.98 -6.62
C SER A 173 12.12 -13.30 -7.77
N GLY A 174 12.51 -12.09 -8.17
CA GLY A 174 11.85 -11.31 -9.20
C GLY A 174 10.60 -10.55 -8.70
N ILE A 175 10.32 -10.55 -7.38
CA ILE A 175 9.19 -9.83 -6.80
C ILE A 175 9.58 -8.37 -6.63
N TRP A 176 8.77 -7.45 -7.19
CA TRP A 176 9.00 -6.01 -7.08
C TRP A 176 8.71 -5.52 -5.68
N LYS A 177 9.66 -4.79 -5.08
CA LYS A 177 9.58 -4.23 -3.74
C LYS A 177 9.96 -2.75 -3.74
N ILE A 178 9.37 -1.99 -2.82
CA ILE A 178 9.77 -0.61 -2.57
C ILE A 178 11.11 -0.64 -1.83
N THR A 179 12.12 -0.03 -2.44
CA THR A 179 13.50 0.07 -1.94
C THR A 179 13.82 1.47 -1.41
N GLY A 180 12.99 2.47 -1.80
CA GLY A 180 13.18 3.84 -1.36
C GLY A 180 12.00 4.73 -1.68
N TRP A 181 12.01 5.93 -1.09
CA TRP A 181 10.99 6.94 -1.33
C TRP A 181 11.47 8.34 -1.05
N THR A 182 10.81 9.30 -1.72
CA THR A 182 10.80 10.72 -1.37
C THR A 182 9.34 11.15 -1.37
N LEU A 183 8.74 11.28 -0.19
CA LEU A 183 7.31 11.51 -0.01
C LEU A 183 7.04 12.68 0.92
N THR A 184 5.94 13.38 0.65
CA THR A 184 5.28 14.27 1.59
C THR A 184 3.87 13.77 1.86
N THR A 185 3.41 13.89 3.11
CA THR A 185 2.07 13.48 3.50
C THR A 185 1.37 14.64 4.18
N ASP A 186 0.23 15.04 3.60
CA ASP A 186 -0.69 16.04 4.16
C ASP A 186 -1.90 15.31 4.75
N ARG A 187 -2.27 15.67 5.97
CA ARG A 187 -3.40 15.12 6.70
C ARG A 187 -4.34 16.22 7.11
N ARG A 188 -5.62 16.08 6.78
CA ARG A 188 -6.65 17.09 7.02
C ARG A 188 -7.86 16.48 7.73
N GLY A 189 -8.47 17.27 8.57
CA GLY A 189 -9.67 16.90 9.30
C GLY A 189 -9.45 16.70 10.81
N PRO A 190 -10.51 16.46 11.55
CA PRO A 190 -10.44 16.38 13.01
C PRO A 190 -9.64 15.16 13.48
N GLY A 191 -8.70 15.39 14.41
CA GLY A 191 -7.88 14.33 15.02
C GLY A 191 -6.77 13.79 14.13
N THR A 192 -6.40 14.49 13.05
CA THR A 192 -5.31 14.07 12.15
C THR A 192 -3.94 14.61 12.55
N SER A 193 -3.84 15.47 13.55
CA SER A 193 -2.56 15.89 14.12
C SER A 193 -1.92 14.71 14.85
N VAL A 194 -1.03 14.01 14.16
CA VAL A 194 -0.17 13.02 14.78
C VAL A 194 0.94 13.80 15.47
N ALA A 195 0.95 13.82 16.81
CA ALA A 195 2.06 14.41 17.54
C ALA A 195 3.36 13.68 17.15
N PRO A 196 4.47 14.41 16.90
CA PRO A 196 5.74 13.76 16.68
C PRO A 196 6.05 12.90 17.91
N THR A 197 6.34 11.63 17.70
CA THR A 197 6.80 10.73 18.77
C THR A 197 8.19 11.21 19.15
N THR A 198 8.28 12.03 20.18
CA THR A 198 9.55 12.34 20.84
C THR A 198 10.01 11.06 21.52
N THR A 199 11.02 10.44 20.94
CA THR A 199 11.80 9.41 21.63
C THR A 199 12.58 10.15 22.70
N ASP A 200 12.09 10.16 23.95
CA ASP A 200 12.85 10.57 25.12
C ASP A 200 14.06 9.64 25.22
N THR A 201 15.18 10.06 24.67
CA THR A 201 16.48 9.50 24.99
C THR A 201 16.78 9.93 26.41
N LYS A 202 16.38 9.11 27.37
CA LYS A 202 16.77 9.26 28.77
C LYS A 202 18.27 9.09 28.83
N GLU A 203 18.98 10.21 28.79
CA GLU A 203 20.39 10.27 29.07
C GLU A 203 20.62 9.78 30.52
N SER A 204 21.12 8.55 30.64
CA SER A 204 21.56 7.99 31.90
C SER A 204 22.82 8.75 32.31
N SER A 205 22.66 9.85 33.04
CA SER A 205 23.76 10.50 33.77
C SER A 205 24.20 9.55 34.87
N GLY A 206 25.23 8.76 34.57
CA GLY A 206 26.00 8.01 35.55
C GLY A 206 26.81 8.95 36.41
N LYS A 207 26.60 8.81 37.70
CA LYS A 207 27.45 9.39 38.76
C LYS A 207 28.25 8.28 39.41
#